data_3aa2b78e4e4fc4095466089394618d24
#
_entry.id   3aa2b78e4e4fc4095466089394618d24
#
_cell.length_a   1.000
_cell.length_b   1.000
_cell.length_c   1.000
_cell.angle_alpha   90.00
_cell.angle_beta   90.00
_cell.angle_gamma   90.00
#
_symmetry.space_group_name_H-M   'P 1'
#
loop_
_entity.id
_entity.type
_entity.pdbx_description
1 polymer ?
#
loop_
_entity_poly.entity_id
_entity_poly.type
_entity_poly.pdbx_seq_one_letter_code
_entity_poly.pdbx_strand_id
1 'polypeptide(L)'
;KEEISLMAKGTVCISFFQPTIDTEKVMAMSENGITGLSMHLVPRTTMAQKMDALSSQANIAGYKSVLMGSVHLGVYMPLLMTAAGTIRPAKVLILGAGVAGLQAIATAKRLGAQVEAFDVRPEVKEQVESLGAKFVEVESDSDDGVGEGGYAKETSDEYKQKQQELIREHISQANMVITTALIPGRKAPILISKDVVEIMKPGSVVMDLAAENGGNCELTEKDTIVNHNKVIIDGTSNIPATMPVHASELYAKNIAALVTYMTNDSSLNIDMDDEIISGSTYTHDGIITHEETKNIIEGQ
;
A
#
# COMPACT_ATOMS: atom_id res chain seq x y z
N LYS A 1 -13.22 -17.85 -14.78
CA LYS A 1 -13.52 -19.30 -14.86
C LYS A 1 -13.24 -19.87 -16.25
N GLU A 2 -13.63 -19.19 -17.34
CA GLU A 2 -13.38 -19.66 -18.70
C GLU A 2 -11.89 -19.92 -18.98
N GLU A 3 -11.00 -19.02 -18.59
CA GLU A 3 -9.53 -19.20 -18.74
C GLU A 3 -9.01 -20.42 -17.97
N ILE A 4 -9.55 -20.66 -16.76
CA ILE A 4 -9.17 -21.82 -15.94
C ILE A 4 -9.53 -23.12 -16.63
N SER A 5 -10.71 -23.19 -17.28
CA SER A 5 -11.15 -24.40 -18.02
C SER A 5 -10.30 -24.70 -19.26
N LEU A 6 -9.51 -23.72 -19.75
CA LEU A 6 -8.59 -23.91 -20.88
C LEU A 6 -7.21 -24.41 -20.44
N MET A 7 -6.90 -24.37 -19.14
CA MET A 7 -5.61 -24.83 -18.62
C MET A 7 -5.59 -26.35 -18.51
N ALA A 8 -4.50 -26.97 -18.94
CA ALA A 8 -4.32 -28.40 -18.80
C ALA A 8 -4.08 -28.77 -17.33
N LYS A 9 -4.52 -29.97 -16.92
CA LYS A 9 -4.19 -30.52 -15.60
C LYS A 9 -2.66 -30.54 -15.40
N GLY A 10 -2.21 -30.14 -14.22
CA GLY A 10 -0.78 -30.01 -13.89
C GLY A 10 -0.14 -28.69 -14.34
N THR A 11 -0.90 -27.77 -14.95
CA THR A 11 -0.40 -26.42 -15.24
C THR A 11 -0.04 -25.71 -13.94
N VAL A 12 1.09 -25.00 -13.94
CA VAL A 12 1.50 -24.08 -12.87
C VAL A 12 1.15 -22.67 -13.28
N CYS A 13 0.26 -22.03 -12.51
CA CYS A 13 -0.20 -20.66 -12.74
C CYS A 13 0.38 -19.75 -11.67
N ILE A 14 1.21 -18.77 -12.08
CA ILE A 14 1.78 -17.77 -11.20
C ILE A 14 1.16 -16.42 -11.56
N SER A 15 0.51 -15.77 -10.61
CA SER A 15 -0.18 -14.51 -10.87
C SER A 15 -0.28 -13.62 -9.64
N PHE A 16 -0.70 -12.37 -9.86
CA PHE A 16 -1.06 -11.44 -8.79
C PHE A 16 -2.50 -11.72 -8.36
N PHE A 17 -2.69 -12.76 -7.55
CA PHE A 17 -3.99 -13.32 -7.22
C PHE A 17 -4.29 -13.19 -5.72
N GLN A 18 -5.52 -12.88 -5.36
CA GLN A 18 -5.97 -12.80 -3.96
C GLN A 18 -6.89 -13.97 -3.62
N PRO A 19 -6.36 -15.09 -3.12
CA PRO A 19 -7.15 -16.33 -2.95
C PRO A 19 -8.31 -16.19 -1.96
N THR A 20 -8.16 -15.35 -0.94
CA THR A 20 -9.20 -15.10 0.07
C THR A 20 -10.40 -14.32 -0.48
N ILE A 21 -10.22 -13.59 -1.58
CA ILE A 21 -11.30 -12.82 -2.24
C ILE A 21 -11.93 -13.64 -3.37
N ASP A 22 -11.11 -14.29 -4.18
CA ASP A 22 -11.52 -15.00 -5.38
C ASP A 22 -11.77 -16.52 -5.15
N THR A 23 -12.43 -16.88 -4.06
CA THR A 23 -12.60 -18.26 -3.59
C THR A 23 -13.22 -19.21 -4.64
N GLU A 24 -14.16 -18.72 -5.46
CA GLU A 24 -14.74 -19.52 -6.56
C GLU A 24 -13.71 -19.89 -7.65
N LYS A 25 -12.73 -19.00 -7.90
CA LYS A 25 -11.66 -19.30 -8.86
C LYS A 25 -10.66 -20.28 -8.24
N VAL A 26 -10.39 -20.18 -6.94
CA VAL A 26 -9.54 -21.13 -6.20
C VAL A 26 -10.14 -22.53 -6.27
N MET A 27 -11.44 -22.69 -6.00
CA MET A 27 -12.12 -23.98 -6.14
C MET A 27 -11.99 -24.55 -7.57
N ALA A 28 -12.26 -23.72 -8.58
CA ALA A 28 -12.14 -24.16 -9.97
C ALA A 28 -10.71 -24.57 -10.34
N MET A 29 -9.68 -23.90 -9.83
CA MET A 29 -8.27 -24.28 -10.06
C MET A 29 -7.93 -25.60 -9.36
N SER A 30 -8.39 -25.79 -8.14
CA SER A 30 -8.22 -27.04 -7.40
C SER A 30 -8.91 -28.21 -8.13
N GLU A 31 -10.18 -28.08 -8.52
CA GLU A 31 -10.94 -29.09 -9.25
C GLU A 31 -10.29 -29.49 -10.59
N ASN A 32 -9.65 -28.56 -11.28
CA ASN A 32 -8.95 -28.82 -12.55
C ASN A 32 -7.49 -29.29 -12.33
N GLY A 33 -7.04 -29.48 -11.09
CA GLY A 33 -5.69 -29.96 -10.77
C GLY A 33 -4.58 -28.99 -11.22
N ILE A 34 -4.85 -27.68 -11.09
CA ILE A 34 -3.90 -26.61 -11.42
C ILE A 34 -3.16 -26.24 -10.14
N THR A 35 -1.83 -26.11 -10.24
CA THR A 35 -1.02 -25.54 -9.16
C THR A 35 -1.03 -24.02 -9.27
N GLY A 36 -1.62 -23.35 -8.30
CA GLY A 36 -1.73 -21.90 -8.24
C GLY A 36 -0.75 -21.29 -7.24
N LEU A 37 0.14 -20.41 -7.70
CA LEU A 37 0.98 -19.59 -6.85
C LEU A 37 0.60 -18.11 -6.97
N SER A 38 0.52 -17.45 -5.82
CA SER A 38 0.20 -16.04 -5.75
C SER A 38 1.40 -15.20 -5.36
N MET A 39 1.74 -14.20 -6.20
CA MET A 39 2.71 -13.17 -5.85
C MET A 39 2.26 -12.30 -4.65
N HIS A 40 0.99 -12.37 -4.29
CA HIS A 40 0.41 -11.70 -3.12
C HIS A 40 0.75 -12.41 -1.80
N LEU A 41 0.98 -13.72 -1.87
CA LEU A 41 1.25 -14.59 -0.73
C LEU A 41 2.74 -14.84 -0.48
N VAL A 42 3.63 -14.33 -1.34
CA VAL A 42 5.08 -14.52 -1.16
C VAL A 42 5.49 -14.08 0.25
N PRO A 43 6.11 -14.95 1.06
CA PRO A 43 6.53 -14.65 2.43
C PRO A 43 7.52 -13.49 2.49
N ARG A 44 7.39 -12.63 3.49
CA ARG A 44 8.27 -11.46 3.67
C ARG A 44 9.57 -11.85 4.40
N THR A 45 10.36 -12.68 3.77
CA THR A 45 11.68 -13.11 4.25
C THR A 45 12.80 -12.45 3.46
N THR A 46 14.01 -12.43 4.00
CA THR A 46 15.19 -11.86 3.32
C THR A 46 15.45 -12.55 1.98
N MET A 47 15.23 -13.86 1.89
CA MET A 47 15.45 -14.63 0.67
C MET A 47 14.40 -14.33 -0.41
N ALA A 48 13.19 -14.03 -0.01
CA ALA A 48 12.07 -13.75 -0.93
C ALA A 48 12.00 -12.27 -1.40
N GLN A 49 12.87 -11.38 -0.93
CA GLN A 49 12.82 -9.94 -1.28
C GLN A 49 12.78 -9.67 -2.78
N LYS A 50 13.50 -10.45 -3.58
CA LYS A 50 13.48 -10.31 -5.04
C LYS A 50 12.14 -10.71 -5.68
N MET A 51 11.33 -11.48 -4.96
CA MET A 51 10.03 -11.98 -5.40
C MET A 51 8.88 -11.09 -4.92
N ASP A 52 9.14 -10.09 -4.05
CA ASP A 52 8.14 -9.22 -3.45
C ASP A 52 7.56 -8.22 -4.48
N ALA A 53 6.55 -8.70 -5.20
CA ALA A 53 5.82 -7.90 -6.19
C ALA A 53 4.95 -6.82 -5.52
N LEU A 54 4.47 -7.05 -4.29
CA LEU A 54 3.69 -6.05 -3.56
C LEU A 54 4.53 -4.80 -3.29
N SER A 55 5.76 -4.97 -2.82
CA SER A 55 6.67 -3.86 -2.59
C SER A 55 7.06 -3.16 -3.89
N SER A 56 7.31 -3.91 -4.96
CA SER A 56 7.64 -3.33 -6.28
C SER A 56 6.53 -2.43 -6.80
N GLN A 57 5.28 -2.89 -6.74
CA GLN A 57 4.13 -2.12 -7.22
C GLN A 57 3.78 -0.97 -6.27
N ALA A 58 3.88 -1.18 -4.95
CA ALA A 58 3.67 -0.13 -3.96
C ALA A 58 4.66 1.03 -4.12
N ASN A 59 5.93 0.75 -4.46
CA ASN A 59 6.93 1.78 -4.74
C ASN A 59 6.49 2.66 -5.93
N ILE A 60 6.04 2.04 -7.02
CA ILE A 60 5.53 2.78 -8.19
C ILE A 60 4.30 3.61 -7.82
N ALA A 61 3.36 3.05 -7.04
CA ALA A 61 2.18 3.77 -6.59
C ALA A 61 2.55 5.00 -5.78
N GLY A 62 3.49 4.88 -4.82
CA GLY A 62 3.98 5.99 -4.02
C GLY A 62 4.63 7.10 -4.84
N TYR A 63 5.47 6.73 -5.82
CA TYR A 63 6.06 7.69 -6.75
C TYR A 63 4.99 8.42 -7.58
N LYS A 64 4.10 7.65 -8.21
CA LYS A 64 3.14 8.20 -9.17
C LYS A 64 2.05 9.03 -8.48
N SER A 65 1.62 8.68 -7.28
CA SER A 65 0.63 9.43 -6.51
C SER A 65 1.05 10.88 -6.25
N VAL A 66 2.34 11.11 -5.95
CA VAL A 66 2.87 12.47 -5.78
C VAL A 66 2.76 13.27 -7.07
N LEU A 67 3.10 12.66 -8.22
CA LEU A 67 3.01 13.34 -9.52
C LEU A 67 1.56 13.63 -9.90
N MET A 68 0.65 12.68 -9.72
CA MET A 68 -0.79 12.87 -9.97
C MET A 68 -1.36 13.97 -9.06
N GLY A 69 -1.10 13.89 -7.76
CA GLY A 69 -1.52 14.91 -6.82
C GLY A 69 -0.95 16.30 -7.16
N SER A 70 0.30 16.36 -7.62
CA SER A 70 0.93 17.63 -8.03
C SER A 70 0.22 18.29 -9.24
N VAL A 71 -0.35 17.50 -10.13
CA VAL A 71 -1.15 18.03 -11.28
C VAL A 71 -2.45 18.67 -10.80
N HIS A 72 -3.05 18.16 -9.73
CA HIS A 72 -4.28 18.72 -9.15
C HIS A 72 -4.03 19.94 -8.26
N LEU A 73 -2.78 20.14 -7.77
CA LEU A 73 -2.47 21.27 -6.90
C LEU A 73 -2.49 22.61 -7.63
N GLY A 74 -3.11 23.62 -7.00
CA GLY A 74 -3.04 25.01 -7.45
C GLY A 74 -1.83 25.79 -6.91
N VAL A 75 -0.83 25.11 -6.28
CA VAL A 75 0.34 25.72 -5.66
C VAL A 75 1.62 25.02 -6.10
N TYR A 76 2.74 25.73 -6.02
CA TYR A 76 4.05 25.14 -6.31
C TYR A 76 4.48 24.12 -5.27
N MET A 77 5.07 23.01 -5.71
CA MET A 77 5.72 22.07 -4.79
C MET A 77 6.96 22.70 -4.11
N PRO A 78 7.93 23.30 -4.86
CA PRO A 78 9.13 23.88 -4.26
C PRO A 78 8.92 25.32 -3.75
N LEU A 79 9.88 25.75 -2.94
CA LEU A 79 10.13 27.17 -2.66
C LEU A 79 10.53 27.89 -3.96
N LEU A 80 9.91 29.00 -4.23
CA LEU A 80 10.29 29.89 -5.32
C LEU A 80 10.56 31.30 -4.82
N MET A 81 11.64 31.91 -5.33
CA MET A 81 11.97 33.31 -5.10
C MET A 81 11.99 34.02 -6.46
N THR A 82 11.17 35.05 -6.60
CA THR A 82 11.07 35.86 -7.80
C THR A 82 11.16 37.33 -7.46
N ALA A 83 11.30 38.21 -8.47
CA ALA A 83 11.24 39.66 -8.26
C ALA A 83 9.87 40.10 -7.68
N ALA A 84 8.80 39.31 -7.88
CA ALA A 84 7.48 39.57 -7.32
C ALA A 84 7.31 39.09 -5.87
N GLY A 85 8.29 38.36 -5.32
CA GLY A 85 8.26 37.87 -3.95
C GLY A 85 8.60 36.40 -3.80
N THR A 86 8.44 35.89 -2.58
CA THR A 86 8.73 34.50 -2.20
C THR A 86 7.45 33.70 -2.08
N ILE A 87 7.40 32.56 -2.76
CA ILE A 87 6.30 31.58 -2.67
C ILE A 87 6.78 30.43 -1.79
N ARG A 88 6.04 30.13 -0.74
CA ARG A 88 6.36 29.01 0.16
C ARG A 88 6.10 27.67 -0.52
N PRO A 89 6.88 26.63 -0.19
CA PRO A 89 6.66 25.30 -0.73
C PRO A 89 5.35 24.70 -0.23
N ALA A 90 4.77 23.79 -1.03
CA ALA A 90 3.62 23.00 -0.61
C ALA A 90 3.95 22.16 0.62
N LYS A 91 2.98 22.04 1.54
CA LYS A 91 3.01 21.08 2.63
C LYS A 91 2.37 19.77 2.17
N VAL A 92 3.11 18.68 2.23
CA VAL A 92 2.65 17.33 1.89
C VAL A 92 2.66 16.48 3.14
N LEU A 93 1.51 15.91 3.50
CA LEU A 93 1.36 14.99 4.61
C LEU A 93 1.15 13.57 4.07
N ILE A 94 1.97 12.63 4.57
CA ILE A 94 1.85 11.20 4.23
C ILE A 94 1.28 10.45 5.43
N LEU A 95 0.15 9.77 5.25
CA LEU A 95 -0.46 8.93 6.27
C LEU A 95 -0.20 7.45 5.92
N GLY A 96 0.76 6.87 6.62
CA GLY A 96 1.33 5.55 6.39
C GLY A 96 2.72 5.61 5.76
N ALA A 97 3.75 5.17 6.50
CA ALA A 97 5.15 5.15 6.07
C ALA A 97 5.63 3.73 5.70
N GLY A 98 4.79 2.97 4.99
CA GLY A 98 5.19 1.73 4.33
C GLY A 98 5.96 2.03 3.02
N VAL A 99 6.17 1.00 2.17
CA VAL A 99 6.93 1.14 0.91
C VAL A 99 6.39 2.28 0.04
N ALA A 100 5.06 2.36 -0.16
CA ALA A 100 4.43 3.43 -0.93
C ALA A 100 4.62 4.80 -0.27
N GLY A 101 4.42 4.89 1.05
CA GLY A 101 4.58 6.13 1.80
C GLY A 101 6.01 6.65 1.79
N LEU A 102 7.00 5.80 2.05
CA LEU A 102 8.42 6.18 2.00
C LEU A 102 8.83 6.65 0.60
N GLN A 103 8.34 6.00 -0.45
CA GLN A 103 8.60 6.44 -1.83
C GLN A 103 7.89 7.77 -2.13
N ALA A 104 6.67 7.99 -1.63
CA ALA A 104 5.96 9.25 -1.77
C ALA A 104 6.73 10.38 -1.05
N ILE A 105 7.23 10.14 0.17
CA ILE A 105 8.10 11.07 0.90
C ILE A 105 9.31 11.45 0.05
N ALA A 106 10.06 10.45 -0.42
CA ALA A 106 11.26 10.67 -1.23
C ALA A 106 10.96 11.49 -2.50
N THR A 107 9.83 11.22 -3.15
CA THR A 107 9.42 11.91 -4.38
C THR A 107 9.00 13.34 -4.09
N ALA A 108 8.15 13.58 -3.09
CA ALA A 108 7.69 14.92 -2.72
C ALA A 108 8.87 15.81 -2.25
N LYS A 109 9.83 15.24 -1.51
CA LYS A 109 11.08 15.94 -1.12
C LYS A 109 11.91 16.34 -2.34
N ARG A 110 12.07 15.47 -3.34
CA ARG A 110 12.77 15.79 -4.60
C ARG A 110 12.08 16.89 -5.38
N LEU A 111 10.75 17.00 -5.31
CA LEU A 111 10.00 18.10 -5.89
C LEU A 111 10.06 19.39 -5.05
N GLY A 112 10.74 19.39 -3.92
CA GLY A 112 10.99 20.55 -3.07
C GLY A 112 9.87 20.88 -2.06
N ALA A 113 8.95 19.97 -1.82
CA ALA A 113 7.89 20.15 -0.82
C ALA A 113 8.42 20.09 0.62
N GLN A 114 7.68 20.71 1.55
CA GLN A 114 7.77 20.39 2.97
C GLN A 114 6.96 19.13 3.25
N VAL A 115 7.65 18.07 3.67
CA VAL A 115 7.01 16.77 3.86
C VAL A 115 6.98 16.41 5.34
N GLU A 116 5.78 16.03 5.77
CA GLU A 116 5.50 15.45 7.08
C GLU A 116 4.90 14.05 6.88
N ALA A 117 5.16 13.13 7.80
CA ALA A 117 4.60 11.78 7.72
C ALA A 117 4.18 11.29 9.09
N PHE A 118 3.10 10.52 9.11
CA PHE A 118 2.58 9.83 10.27
C PHE A 118 2.50 8.32 9.98
N ASP A 119 2.89 7.51 10.96
CA ASP A 119 2.64 6.06 10.99
C ASP A 119 2.40 5.63 12.43
N VAL A 120 1.60 4.58 12.61
CA VAL A 120 1.34 4.00 13.94
C VAL A 120 2.53 3.22 14.49
N ARG A 121 3.50 2.89 13.65
CA ARG A 121 4.71 2.13 13.99
C ARG A 121 5.86 3.10 14.26
N PRO A 122 6.33 3.20 15.52
CA PRO A 122 7.42 4.13 15.86
C PRO A 122 8.76 3.78 15.19
N GLU A 123 8.98 2.52 14.85
CA GLU A 123 10.22 2.04 14.22
C GLU A 123 10.45 2.60 12.81
N VAL A 124 9.44 3.15 12.14
CA VAL A 124 9.60 3.78 10.83
C VAL A 124 10.05 5.23 10.91
N LYS A 125 10.09 5.84 12.10
CA LYS A 125 10.48 7.24 12.31
C LYS A 125 11.86 7.55 11.71
N GLU A 126 12.86 6.71 12.01
CA GLU A 126 14.22 6.89 11.49
C GLU A 126 14.24 6.85 9.94
N GLN A 127 13.45 5.98 9.34
CA GLN A 127 13.35 5.88 7.88
C GLN A 127 12.74 7.16 7.27
N VAL A 128 11.68 7.71 7.88
CA VAL A 128 11.05 8.96 7.47
C VAL A 128 12.02 10.14 7.58
N GLU A 129 12.71 10.26 8.70
CA GLU A 129 13.67 11.36 8.98
C GLU A 129 14.91 11.25 8.09
N SER A 130 15.38 10.05 7.77
CA SER A 130 16.49 9.83 6.83
C SER A 130 16.19 10.32 5.41
N LEU A 131 14.91 10.35 5.02
CA LEU A 131 14.45 10.93 3.76
C LEU A 131 14.27 12.46 3.82
N GLY A 132 14.54 13.08 4.99
CA GLY A 132 14.44 14.53 5.21
C GLY A 132 12.99 15.02 5.44
N ALA A 133 12.07 14.15 5.80
CA ALA A 133 10.72 14.51 6.23
C ALA A 133 10.65 14.60 7.75
N LYS A 134 9.64 15.32 8.25
CA LYS A 134 9.35 15.39 9.68
C LYS A 134 8.39 14.26 10.05
N PHE A 135 8.72 13.47 11.06
CA PHE A 135 7.79 12.51 11.63
C PHE A 135 6.82 13.21 12.58
N VAL A 136 5.53 12.93 12.41
CA VAL A 136 4.44 13.49 13.25
C VAL A 136 4.12 12.47 14.33
N GLU A 137 4.31 12.84 15.58
CA GLU A 137 4.05 12.00 16.75
C GLU A 137 3.47 12.84 17.89
N VAL A 138 2.67 12.21 18.75
CA VAL A 138 2.21 12.85 19.99
C VAL A 138 3.39 12.94 20.95
N GLU A 139 3.76 14.15 21.36
CA GLU A 139 4.76 14.32 22.41
C GLU A 139 4.22 13.69 23.70
N SER A 140 4.86 12.63 24.19
CA SER A 140 4.54 12.01 25.48
C SER A 140 5.51 12.53 26.54
N ASP A 141 4.97 13.15 27.56
CA ASP A 141 5.73 13.56 28.76
C ASP A 141 6.11 12.37 29.67
N SER A 142 5.79 11.14 29.28
CA SER A 142 6.03 9.93 30.06
C SER A 142 6.59 8.78 29.20
N ASP A 143 7.54 8.09 29.78
CA ASP A 143 8.24 6.86 29.29
C ASP A 143 7.28 5.63 29.13
N ASP A 144 5.98 5.86 29.04
CA ASP A 144 4.91 4.83 29.11
C ASP A 144 4.61 4.12 27.78
N GLY A 145 5.42 4.33 26.74
CA GLY A 145 5.09 3.92 25.36
C GLY A 145 5.70 2.62 24.85
N VAL A 146 6.69 2.03 25.53
CA VAL A 146 7.39 0.82 25.03
C VAL A 146 7.10 -0.38 25.93
N GLY A 147 6.16 -1.25 25.51
CA GLY A 147 6.02 -2.59 26.07
C GLY A 147 7.17 -3.47 25.59
N GLU A 148 7.66 -4.36 26.46
CA GLU A 148 8.62 -5.40 26.09
C GLU A 148 8.05 -6.20 24.90
N GLY A 149 8.76 -6.17 23.75
CA GLY A 149 8.38 -6.91 22.56
C GLY A 149 7.97 -6.10 21.33
N GLY A 150 8.05 -4.73 21.32
CA GLY A 150 7.83 -3.91 20.11
C GLY A 150 6.38 -3.81 19.65
N TYR A 151 5.41 -4.35 20.38
CA TYR A 151 3.98 -4.13 20.18
C TYR A 151 3.55 -2.91 21.01
N ALA A 152 2.86 -1.97 20.34
CA ALA A 152 2.20 -0.89 21.07
C ALA A 152 1.30 -1.51 22.14
N LYS A 153 1.55 -1.18 23.44
CA LYS A 153 0.56 -1.37 24.50
C LYS A 153 -0.75 -0.78 23.99
N GLU A 154 -1.90 -1.39 24.31
CA GLU A 154 -3.20 -0.79 24.07
C GLU A 154 -3.14 0.67 24.51
N THR A 155 -3.02 1.55 23.51
CA THR A 155 -2.90 2.99 23.76
C THR A 155 -4.19 3.44 24.41
N SER A 156 -4.09 4.18 25.51
CA SER A 156 -5.24 4.71 26.21
C SER A 156 -6.14 5.48 25.25
N ASP A 157 -7.44 5.49 25.47
CA ASP A 157 -8.37 6.24 24.62
C ASP A 157 -8.01 7.73 24.55
N GLU A 158 -7.42 8.27 25.62
CA GLU A 158 -6.87 9.63 25.65
C GLU A 158 -5.71 9.83 24.66
N TYR A 159 -4.78 8.87 24.55
CA TYR A 159 -3.69 8.94 23.58
C TYR A 159 -4.22 8.86 22.14
N LYS A 160 -5.20 7.99 21.87
CA LYS A 160 -5.84 7.90 20.55
C LYS A 160 -6.53 9.20 20.15
N GLN A 161 -7.20 9.86 21.11
CA GLN A 161 -7.84 11.16 20.87
C GLN A 161 -6.80 12.23 20.54
N LYS A 162 -5.73 12.37 21.35
CA LYS A 162 -4.64 13.31 21.07
C LYS A 162 -3.99 13.07 19.70
N GLN A 163 -3.82 11.80 19.33
CA GLN A 163 -3.28 11.42 18.04
C GLN A 163 -4.21 11.84 16.89
N GLN A 164 -5.51 11.62 17.03
CA GLN A 164 -6.51 12.04 16.04
C GLN A 164 -6.57 13.56 15.90
N GLU A 165 -6.53 14.30 16.99
CA GLU A 165 -6.50 15.76 16.98
C GLU A 165 -5.24 16.29 16.29
N LEU A 166 -4.08 15.71 16.59
CA LEU A 166 -2.82 16.07 15.96
C LEU A 166 -2.85 15.82 14.44
N ILE A 167 -3.31 14.66 14.01
CA ILE A 167 -3.45 14.32 12.59
C ILE A 167 -4.42 15.30 11.92
N ARG A 168 -5.57 15.59 12.54
CA ARG A 168 -6.56 16.56 12.06
C ARG A 168 -5.94 17.94 11.84
N GLU A 169 -5.13 18.43 12.80
CA GLU A 169 -4.42 19.71 12.66
C GLU A 169 -3.48 19.70 11.45
N HIS A 170 -2.64 18.67 11.31
CA HIS A 170 -1.69 18.57 10.19
C HIS A 170 -2.42 18.46 8.83
N ILE A 171 -3.53 17.71 8.75
CA ILE A 171 -4.37 17.64 7.53
C ILE A 171 -4.91 19.03 7.16
N SER A 172 -5.42 19.80 8.12
CA SER A 172 -5.96 21.14 7.88
C SER A 172 -4.93 22.12 7.30
N GLN A 173 -3.67 21.91 7.60
CA GLN A 173 -2.55 22.73 7.12
C GLN A 173 -1.94 22.22 5.82
N ALA A 174 -2.19 20.97 5.42
CA ALA A 174 -1.62 20.36 4.24
C ALA A 174 -2.20 20.96 2.94
N ASN A 175 -1.38 20.98 1.89
CA ASN A 175 -1.82 21.23 0.53
C ASN A 175 -2.10 19.89 -0.20
N MET A 176 -1.39 18.83 0.17
CA MET A 176 -1.61 17.48 -0.32
C MET A 176 -1.53 16.50 0.84
N VAL A 177 -2.47 15.57 0.90
CA VAL A 177 -2.43 14.41 1.79
C VAL A 177 -2.39 13.15 0.93
N ILE A 178 -1.46 12.25 1.22
CA ILE A 178 -1.39 10.94 0.56
C ILE A 178 -1.61 9.86 1.62
N THR A 179 -2.61 9.02 1.41
CA THR A 179 -2.97 7.95 2.35
C THR A 179 -2.58 6.60 1.78
N THR A 180 -1.95 5.77 2.61
CA THR A 180 -1.44 4.46 2.20
C THR A 180 -1.74 3.35 3.22
N ALA A 181 -2.65 3.59 4.17
CA ALA A 181 -2.93 2.65 5.23
C ALA A 181 -3.82 1.50 4.74
N LEU A 182 -3.28 0.31 4.70
CA LEU A 182 -3.97 -0.91 4.33
C LEU A 182 -3.82 -1.96 5.43
N ILE A 183 -4.90 -2.69 5.68
CA ILE A 183 -4.91 -3.87 6.55
C ILE A 183 -5.17 -5.08 5.64
N PRO A 184 -4.25 -6.04 5.55
CA PRO A 184 -4.44 -7.22 4.71
C PRO A 184 -5.77 -7.93 5.01
N GLY A 185 -6.50 -8.30 3.95
CA GLY A 185 -7.77 -9.02 4.05
C GLY A 185 -8.95 -8.24 4.66
N ARG A 186 -8.80 -6.93 4.95
CA ARG A 186 -9.85 -6.11 5.56
C ARG A 186 -10.05 -4.80 4.80
N LYS A 187 -11.21 -4.18 5.05
CA LYS A 187 -11.47 -2.83 4.58
C LYS A 187 -10.44 -1.85 5.16
N ALA A 188 -10.01 -0.89 4.36
CA ALA A 188 -9.08 0.15 4.79
C ALA A 188 -9.67 0.99 5.95
N PRO A 189 -8.86 1.38 6.94
CA PRO A 189 -9.33 2.24 8.02
C PRO A 189 -9.61 3.65 7.50
N ILE A 190 -10.67 4.28 8.00
CA ILE A 190 -10.94 5.70 7.71
C ILE A 190 -10.01 6.55 8.58
N LEU A 191 -9.12 7.30 7.93
CA LEU A 191 -8.20 8.24 8.56
C LEU A 191 -8.65 9.69 8.38
N ILE A 192 -9.39 9.98 7.32
CA ILE A 192 -9.87 11.30 6.95
C ILE A 192 -11.39 11.23 6.83
N SER A 193 -12.08 11.68 7.87
CA SER A 193 -13.54 11.79 7.86
C SER A 193 -13.99 13.01 7.04
N LYS A 194 -15.26 13.05 6.66
CA LYS A 194 -15.84 14.14 5.88
C LYS A 194 -15.62 15.50 6.53
N ASP A 195 -15.80 15.62 7.84
CA ASP A 195 -15.61 16.88 8.58
C ASP A 195 -14.13 17.32 8.60
N VAL A 196 -13.18 16.39 8.47
CA VAL A 196 -11.75 16.71 8.31
C VAL A 196 -11.47 17.23 6.91
N VAL A 197 -12.11 16.69 5.87
CA VAL A 197 -12.02 17.25 4.50
C VAL A 197 -12.57 18.68 4.46
N GLU A 198 -13.65 18.95 5.17
CA GLU A 198 -14.30 20.27 5.20
C GLU A 198 -13.46 21.39 5.82
N ILE A 199 -12.47 21.05 6.65
CA ILE A 199 -11.53 22.02 7.22
C ILE A 199 -10.23 22.17 6.42
N MET A 200 -10.01 21.35 5.38
CA MET A 200 -8.87 21.49 4.48
C MET A 200 -8.92 22.79 3.69
N LYS A 201 -7.76 23.28 3.28
CA LYS A 201 -7.69 24.49 2.45
C LYS A 201 -8.34 24.25 1.07
N PRO A 202 -9.14 25.19 0.56
CA PRO A 202 -9.58 25.12 -0.83
C PRO A 202 -8.40 24.98 -1.80
N GLY A 203 -8.47 24.03 -2.74
CA GLY A 203 -7.39 23.69 -3.66
C GLY A 203 -6.41 22.64 -3.10
N SER A 204 -6.68 22.08 -1.91
CA SER A 204 -5.94 20.92 -1.41
C SER A 204 -6.35 19.64 -2.14
N VAL A 205 -5.47 18.63 -2.02
CA VAL A 205 -5.63 17.34 -2.69
C VAL A 205 -5.46 16.20 -1.69
N VAL A 206 -6.32 15.21 -1.77
CA VAL A 206 -6.18 13.91 -1.11
C VAL A 206 -5.94 12.86 -2.20
N MET A 207 -4.79 12.16 -2.15
CA MET A 207 -4.49 10.99 -2.97
C MET A 207 -4.70 9.74 -2.12
N ASP A 208 -5.73 8.98 -2.39
CA ASP A 208 -6.09 7.82 -1.58
C ASP A 208 -5.67 6.51 -2.25
N LEU A 209 -4.52 5.97 -1.85
CA LEU A 209 -3.98 4.73 -2.39
C LEU A 209 -4.71 3.47 -1.87
N ALA A 210 -5.60 3.65 -0.89
CA ALA A 210 -6.42 2.57 -0.34
C ALA A 210 -7.82 2.47 -1.01
N ALA A 211 -8.07 3.22 -2.08
CA ALA A 211 -9.38 3.31 -2.73
C ALA A 211 -9.98 1.94 -3.13
N GLU A 212 -9.15 0.98 -3.55
CA GLU A 212 -9.60 -0.40 -3.87
C GLU A 212 -10.19 -1.13 -2.67
N ASN A 213 -9.72 -0.80 -1.47
CA ASN A 213 -10.12 -1.44 -0.21
C ASN A 213 -11.10 -0.58 0.59
N GLY A 214 -11.80 0.34 -0.06
CA GLY A 214 -12.80 1.21 0.53
C GLY A 214 -12.32 2.60 0.93
N GLY A 215 -11.03 2.89 0.73
CA GLY A 215 -10.42 4.21 0.97
C GLY A 215 -10.08 4.51 2.42
N ASN A 216 -9.07 5.35 2.61
CA ASN A 216 -8.73 5.96 3.91
C ASN A 216 -9.43 7.31 4.13
N CYS A 217 -10.00 7.90 3.09
CA CYS A 217 -10.85 9.07 3.18
C CYS A 217 -12.32 8.67 2.99
N GLU A 218 -13.19 9.16 3.87
CA GLU A 218 -14.62 8.83 3.84
C GLU A 218 -15.32 9.21 2.52
N LEU A 219 -14.80 10.24 1.85
CA LEU A 219 -15.34 10.74 0.57
C LEU A 219 -14.65 10.11 -0.65
N THR A 220 -13.78 9.12 -0.47
CA THR A 220 -13.13 8.42 -1.57
C THR A 220 -14.14 7.56 -2.32
N GLU A 221 -14.20 7.76 -3.64
CA GLU A 221 -14.90 6.88 -4.57
C GLU A 221 -13.87 6.22 -5.49
N LYS A 222 -13.90 4.87 -5.55
CA LYS A 222 -12.96 4.11 -6.38
C LYS A 222 -13.04 4.55 -7.84
N ASP A 223 -11.87 4.76 -8.46
CA ASP A 223 -11.70 5.18 -9.87
C ASP A 223 -12.41 6.51 -10.24
N THR A 224 -12.58 7.38 -9.23
CA THR A 224 -13.26 8.66 -9.38
C THR A 224 -12.44 9.77 -8.74
N ILE A 225 -12.48 10.96 -9.37
CA ILE A 225 -11.95 12.19 -8.79
C ILE A 225 -13.13 12.99 -8.25
N VAL A 226 -13.27 13.03 -6.93
CA VAL A 226 -14.31 13.76 -6.22
C VAL A 226 -13.83 15.18 -5.93
N ASN A 227 -14.69 16.18 -6.10
CA ASN A 227 -14.43 17.56 -5.68
C ASN A 227 -15.45 17.93 -4.60
N HIS A 228 -14.96 18.04 -3.36
CA HIS A 228 -15.77 18.43 -2.21
C HIS A 228 -15.25 19.75 -1.62
N ASN A 229 -16.05 20.81 -1.65
CA ASN A 229 -15.67 22.15 -1.15
C ASN A 229 -14.33 22.67 -1.71
N LYS A 230 -14.04 22.41 -2.99
CA LYS A 230 -12.77 22.71 -3.67
C LYS A 230 -11.56 21.91 -3.14
N VAL A 231 -11.77 20.84 -2.41
CA VAL A 231 -10.78 19.82 -2.11
C VAL A 231 -10.96 18.69 -3.11
N ILE A 232 -9.89 18.28 -3.76
CA ILE A 232 -9.89 17.17 -4.71
C ILE A 232 -9.53 15.89 -3.98
N ILE A 233 -10.36 14.88 -4.08
CA ILE A 233 -10.09 13.53 -3.56
C ILE A 233 -9.95 12.61 -4.78
N ASP A 234 -8.75 12.09 -5.00
CA ASP A 234 -8.44 11.19 -6.10
C ASP A 234 -8.39 9.75 -5.57
N GLY A 235 -9.38 8.97 -5.97
CA GLY A 235 -9.55 7.56 -5.66
C GLY A 235 -9.09 6.62 -6.79
N THR A 236 -8.16 7.06 -7.65
CA THR A 236 -7.64 6.22 -8.73
C THR A 236 -7.03 4.93 -8.15
N SER A 237 -7.60 3.80 -8.56
CA SER A 237 -7.09 2.48 -8.23
C SER A 237 -6.01 2.04 -9.21
N ASN A 238 -5.31 0.95 -8.87
CA ASN A 238 -4.27 0.37 -9.73
C ASN A 238 -3.30 1.41 -10.35
N ILE A 239 -2.87 2.38 -9.53
CA ILE A 239 -1.93 3.44 -9.94
C ILE A 239 -0.71 2.90 -10.72
N PRO A 240 -0.12 1.71 -10.38
CA PRO A 240 0.99 1.15 -11.15
C PRO A 240 0.68 0.96 -12.62
N ALA A 241 -0.57 0.67 -13.01
CA ALA A 241 -0.98 0.54 -14.40
C ALA A 241 -0.81 1.83 -15.22
N THR A 242 -0.75 3.00 -14.56
CA THR A 242 -0.47 4.29 -15.22
C THR A 242 1.04 4.47 -15.56
N MET A 243 1.90 3.52 -15.14
CA MET A 243 3.32 3.45 -15.47
C MET A 243 3.69 2.05 -16.01
N PRO A 244 3.08 1.60 -17.11
CA PRO A 244 3.10 0.19 -17.51
C PRO A 244 4.50 -0.35 -17.81
N VAL A 245 5.41 0.48 -18.31
CA VAL A 245 6.77 0.03 -18.66
C VAL A 245 7.51 -0.49 -17.43
N HIS A 246 7.68 0.34 -16.40
CA HIS A 246 8.41 -0.06 -15.19
C HIS A 246 7.60 -1.00 -14.28
N ALA A 247 6.27 -0.86 -14.24
CA ALA A 247 5.43 -1.77 -13.50
C ALA A 247 5.54 -3.21 -14.04
N SER A 248 5.46 -3.39 -15.35
CA SER A 248 5.62 -4.70 -15.99
C SER A 248 7.05 -5.23 -15.86
N GLU A 249 8.07 -4.37 -16.02
CA GLU A 249 9.47 -4.77 -15.87
C GLU A 249 9.77 -5.31 -14.47
N LEU A 250 9.34 -4.58 -13.42
CA LEU A 250 9.56 -5.01 -12.04
C LEU A 250 8.78 -6.27 -11.72
N TYR A 251 7.52 -6.35 -12.15
CA TYR A 251 6.69 -7.53 -11.96
C TYR A 251 7.28 -8.77 -12.64
N ALA A 252 7.75 -8.62 -13.88
CA ALA A 252 8.42 -9.71 -14.60
C ALA A 252 9.70 -10.18 -13.88
N LYS A 253 10.48 -9.27 -13.30
CA LYS A 253 11.65 -9.61 -12.49
C LYS A 253 11.28 -10.36 -11.22
N ASN A 254 10.19 -9.97 -10.55
CA ASN A 254 9.70 -10.67 -9.36
C ASN A 254 9.25 -12.10 -9.70
N ILE A 255 8.47 -12.29 -10.77
CA ILE A 255 8.06 -13.62 -11.25
C ILE A 255 9.28 -14.45 -11.65
N ALA A 256 10.20 -13.87 -12.43
CA ALA A 256 11.40 -14.57 -12.86
C ALA A 256 12.27 -15.03 -11.67
N ALA A 257 12.34 -14.22 -10.60
CA ALA A 257 13.04 -14.60 -9.38
C ALA A 257 12.39 -15.83 -8.71
N LEU A 258 11.05 -15.85 -8.61
CA LEU A 258 10.32 -17.00 -8.05
C LEU A 258 10.48 -18.25 -8.92
N VAL A 259 10.30 -18.12 -10.24
CA VAL A 259 10.47 -19.25 -11.19
C VAL A 259 11.89 -19.80 -11.14
N THR A 260 12.91 -18.92 -11.11
CA THR A 260 14.31 -19.36 -10.98
C THR A 260 14.56 -20.10 -9.67
N TYR A 261 13.99 -19.64 -8.58
CA TYR A 261 14.08 -20.27 -7.26
C TYR A 261 13.44 -21.66 -7.25
N MET A 262 12.34 -21.84 -7.94
CA MET A 262 11.61 -23.11 -8.07
C MET A 262 12.21 -24.05 -9.11
N THR A 263 13.21 -23.61 -9.88
CA THR A 263 13.80 -24.42 -10.97
C THR A 263 15.07 -25.10 -10.50
N ASN A 264 15.11 -26.42 -10.60
CA ASN A 264 16.31 -27.24 -10.35
C ASN A 264 16.56 -28.13 -11.57
N ASP A 265 17.82 -28.23 -12.01
CA ASP A 265 18.25 -29.05 -13.18
C ASP A 265 17.35 -28.88 -14.42
N SER A 266 16.98 -27.62 -14.75
CA SER A 266 16.07 -27.27 -15.86
C SER A 266 14.64 -27.82 -15.74
N SER A 267 14.25 -28.27 -14.56
CA SER A 267 12.90 -28.74 -14.25
C SER A 267 12.28 -27.89 -13.14
N LEU A 268 10.99 -27.60 -13.27
CA LEU A 268 10.24 -26.90 -12.22
C LEU A 268 9.99 -27.87 -11.09
N ASN A 269 10.35 -27.49 -9.86
CA ASN A 269 10.15 -28.25 -8.64
C ASN A 269 9.20 -27.49 -7.69
N ILE A 270 8.06 -28.06 -7.37
CA ILE A 270 7.11 -27.52 -6.39
C ILE A 270 7.35 -28.24 -5.06
N ASP A 271 8.35 -27.76 -4.33
CA ASP A 271 8.69 -28.30 -3.02
C ASP A 271 7.80 -27.66 -1.94
N MET A 272 6.80 -28.43 -1.49
CA MET A 272 5.87 -27.96 -0.46
C MET A 272 6.47 -27.96 0.96
N ASP A 273 7.67 -28.46 1.15
CA ASP A 273 8.42 -28.36 2.41
C ASP A 273 9.23 -27.04 2.48
N ASP A 274 9.40 -26.36 1.34
CA ASP A 274 10.02 -25.02 1.28
C ASP A 274 9.03 -23.93 1.70
N GLU A 275 9.42 -23.07 2.63
CA GLU A 275 8.60 -22.02 3.21
C GLU A 275 8.11 -20.99 2.16
N ILE A 276 8.95 -20.66 1.17
CA ILE A 276 8.61 -19.65 0.14
C ILE A 276 7.64 -20.26 -0.84
N ILE A 277 7.88 -21.47 -1.30
CA ILE A 277 7.04 -22.15 -2.29
C ILE A 277 5.68 -22.49 -1.66
N SER A 278 5.66 -23.13 -0.50
CA SER A 278 4.42 -23.50 0.19
C SER A 278 3.61 -22.25 0.60
N GLY A 279 4.29 -21.22 1.13
CA GLY A 279 3.64 -19.96 1.51
C GLY A 279 3.03 -19.20 0.34
N SER A 280 3.60 -19.34 -0.87
CA SER A 280 3.07 -18.71 -2.09
C SER A 280 1.98 -19.53 -2.78
N THR A 281 1.89 -20.83 -2.49
CA THR A 281 1.00 -21.78 -3.15
C THR A 281 -0.38 -21.82 -2.49
N TYR A 282 -1.44 -21.62 -3.24
CA TYR A 282 -2.81 -21.66 -2.73
C TYR A 282 -3.63 -22.88 -3.24
N THR A 283 -3.21 -23.51 -4.35
CA THR A 283 -3.73 -24.83 -4.81
C THR A 283 -2.58 -25.68 -5.33
N HIS A 284 -2.59 -26.98 -4.99
CA HIS A 284 -1.64 -27.96 -5.49
C HIS A 284 -2.26 -29.35 -5.47
N ASP A 285 -2.06 -30.15 -6.53
CA ASP A 285 -2.55 -31.53 -6.67
C ASP A 285 -4.03 -31.72 -6.34
N GLY A 286 -4.88 -30.77 -6.72
CA GLY A 286 -6.31 -30.81 -6.47
C GLY A 286 -6.72 -30.46 -5.04
N ILE A 287 -5.80 -29.91 -4.24
CA ILE A 287 -6.04 -29.52 -2.85
C ILE A 287 -5.86 -28.01 -2.71
N ILE A 288 -6.68 -27.36 -1.90
CA ILE A 288 -6.48 -25.97 -1.48
C ILE A 288 -5.48 -25.99 -0.31
N THR A 289 -4.31 -25.38 -0.53
CA THR A 289 -3.18 -25.40 0.42
C THR A 289 -3.15 -24.18 1.34
N HIS A 290 -3.74 -23.05 0.93
CA HIS A 290 -3.80 -21.83 1.73
C HIS A 290 -4.91 -21.92 2.77
N GLU A 291 -4.54 -22.06 4.05
CA GLU A 291 -5.48 -22.34 5.15
C GLU A 291 -6.57 -21.28 5.32
N GLU A 292 -6.21 -19.98 5.27
CA GLU A 292 -7.20 -18.92 5.41
C GLU A 292 -8.28 -18.99 4.31
N THR A 293 -7.86 -19.26 3.06
CA THR A 293 -8.79 -19.44 1.94
C THR A 293 -9.67 -20.67 2.14
N LYS A 294 -9.09 -21.76 2.62
CA LYS A 294 -9.82 -22.99 2.92
C LYS A 294 -10.89 -22.77 3.99
N ASN A 295 -10.53 -22.09 5.07
CA ASN A 295 -11.46 -21.75 6.16
C ASN A 295 -12.64 -20.88 5.66
N ILE A 296 -12.35 -19.89 4.80
CA ILE A 296 -13.41 -19.06 4.18
C ILE A 296 -14.35 -19.89 3.32
N ILE A 297 -13.82 -20.84 2.54
CA ILE A 297 -14.63 -21.72 1.67
C ILE A 297 -15.46 -22.70 2.50
N GLU A 298 -14.90 -23.24 3.58
CA GLU A 298 -15.57 -24.20 4.47
C GLU A 298 -16.54 -23.51 5.46
N GLY A 299 -16.59 -22.19 5.49
CA GLY A 299 -17.47 -21.39 6.35
C GLY A 299 -17.07 -21.42 7.83
N GLN A 300 -15.79 -21.57 8.11
CA GLN A 300 -15.19 -21.58 9.46
C GLN A 300 -14.64 -20.23 9.87
#